data_9a024fae087d6edb654547321408dc07
#
_entry.id   9a024fae087d6edb654547321408dc07
#
_cell.length_a   1.000
_cell.length_b   1.000
_cell.length_c   1.000
_cell.angle_alpha   90.00
_cell.angle_beta   90.00
_cell.angle_gamma   90.00
#
_symmetry.space_group_name_H-M   'P 1'
#
loop_
_entity.id
_entity.type
_entity.pdbx_description
1 polymer ?
#
loop_
_entity_poly.entity_id
_entity_poly.type
_entity_poly.pdbx_seq_one_letter_code
_entity_poly.pdbx_strand_id
1 'polypeptide(L)'
;MSSYVKLGVYPEDPFHTLDIEGVGELLKIGATRGRNARSDVVLSICGEHGGSSEAIDFCRKAGFDYVSCSPFRVPVARLAAAQIALADQIGVDP
;
A
#
# COMPACT_ATOMS: atom_id res chain seq x y z
N MET A 1 -4.00 -7.64 19.54
CA MET A 1 -4.72 -7.29 18.30
C MET A 1 -5.61 -8.40 17.80
N SER A 2 -5.19 -9.65 17.89
CA SER A 2 -6.03 -10.79 17.50
C SER A 2 -7.36 -10.85 18.27
N SER A 3 -7.39 -10.40 19.52
CA SER A 3 -8.62 -10.34 20.31
C SER A 3 -9.69 -9.46 19.67
N TYR A 4 -9.30 -8.33 19.11
CA TYR A 4 -10.23 -7.40 18.47
C TYR A 4 -10.77 -7.97 17.14
N VAL A 5 -9.96 -8.72 16.43
CA VAL A 5 -10.41 -9.40 15.21
C VAL A 5 -11.41 -10.50 15.56
N LYS A 6 -11.11 -11.31 16.59
CA LYS A 6 -12.01 -12.39 17.05
C LYS A 6 -13.34 -11.86 17.58
N LEU A 7 -13.33 -10.69 18.21
CA LEU A 7 -14.54 -10.05 18.74
C LEU A 7 -15.32 -9.28 17.68
N GLY A 8 -14.81 -9.19 16.46
CA GLY A 8 -15.47 -8.49 15.37
C GLY A 8 -15.30 -6.97 15.41
N VAL A 9 -14.40 -6.45 16.26
CA VAL A 9 -14.09 -5.02 16.31
C VAL A 9 -13.37 -4.59 15.04
N TYR A 10 -12.40 -5.39 14.59
CA TYR A 10 -11.71 -5.20 13.33
C TYR A 10 -11.99 -6.36 12.39
N PRO A 11 -12.28 -6.11 11.11
CA PRO A 11 -12.44 -7.18 10.13
C PRO A 11 -11.14 -7.96 9.91
N GLU A 12 -10.00 -7.28 9.97
CA GLU A 12 -8.68 -7.86 9.81
C GLU A 12 -7.69 -7.19 10.77
N ASP A 13 -6.55 -7.86 11.01
CA ASP A 13 -5.50 -7.33 11.87
C ASP A 13 -4.84 -6.12 11.19
N PRO A 14 -4.91 -4.90 11.79
CA PRO A 14 -4.36 -3.70 11.17
C PRO A 14 -2.83 -3.70 11.11
N PHE A 15 -2.14 -4.61 11.79
CA PHE A 15 -0.69 -4.76 11.67
C PHE A 15 -0.30 -5.56 10.42
N HIS A 16 -1.20 -6.31 9.83
CA HIS A 16 -0.95 -7.15 8.66
C HIS A 16 -1.54 -6.57 7.37
N THR A 17 -2.66 -5.88 7.46
CA THR A 17 -3.34 -5.33 6.28
C THR A 17 -3.55 -3.83 6.43
N LEU A 18 -3.45 -3.13 5.30
CA LEU A 18 -3.72 -1.70 5.23
C LEU A 18 -5.24 -1.47 5.21
N ASP A 19 -5.71 -0.58 6.08
CA ASP A 19 -7.08 -0.11 6.05
C ASP A 19 -7.24 0.92 4.92
N ILE A 20 -7.60 0.42 3.74
CA ILE A 20 -7.66 1.25 2.53
C ILE A 20 -8.75 2.32 2.63
N GLU A 21 -9.87 2.02 3.25
CA GLU A 21 -10.98 2.97 3.38
C GLU A 21 -10.68 4.11 4.36
N GLY A 22 -10.02 3.80 5.48
CA GLY A 22 -9.68 4.80 6.49
C GLY A 22 -8.28 5.37 6.34
N VAL A 23 -7.27 4.58 6.65
CA VAL A 23 -5.86 5.01 6.60
C VAL A 23 -5.45 5.34 5.17
N GLY A 24 -5.96 4.59 4.18
CA GLY A 24 -5.69 4.86 2.77
C GLY A 24 -6.14 6.24 2.34
N GLU A 25 -7.26 6.73 2.86
CA GLU A 25 -7.72 8.09 2.57
C GLU A 25 -6.72 9.13 3.08
N LEU A 26 -6.20 8.96 4.29
CA LEU A 26 -5.17 9.84 4.83
C LEU A 26 -3.89 9.81 3.99
N LEU A 27 -3.49 8.65 3.51
CA LEU A 27 -2.33 8.50 2.64
C LEU A 27 -2.52 9.25 1.32
N LYS A 28 -3.72 9.19 0.74
CA LYS A 28 -4.05 9.94 -0.48
C LYS A 28 -4.01 11.44 -0.25
N ILE A 29 -4.55 11.91 0.86
CA ILE A 29 -4.52 13.34 1.22
C ILE A 29 -3.07 13.81 1.38
N GLY A 30 -2.25 13.04 2.09
CA GLY A 30 -0.83 13.35 2.27
C GLY A 30 -0.07 13.41 0.95
N ALA A 31 -0.29 12.43 0.09
CA ALA A 31 0.34 12.37 -1.23
C ALA A 31 -0.06 13.56 -2.09
N THR A 32 -1.35 13.88 -2.15
CA THR A 32 -1.86 15.00 -2.94
C THR A 32 -1.30 16.33 -2.45
N ARG A 33 -1.31 16.56 -1.16
CA ARG A 33 -0.80 17.81 -0.58
C ARG A 33 0.71 17.94 -0.75
N GLY A 34 1.45 16.83 -0.62
CA GLY A 34 2.89 16.82 -0.85
C GLY A 34 3.23 17.18 -2.29
N ARG A 35 2.55 16.59 -3.26
CA ARG A 35 2.74 16.89 -4.69
C ARG A 35 2.32 18.30 -5.05
N ASN A 36 1.28 18.85 -4.42
CA ASN A 36 0.86 20.22 -4.64
C ASN A 36 1.86 21.23 -4.11
N ALA A 37 2.52 20.92 -2.99
CA ALA A 37 3.56 21.77 -2.42
C ALA A 37 4.85 21.69 -3.23
N ARG A 38 5.21 20.52 -3.72
CA ARG A 38 6.41 20.29 -4.53
C ARG A 38 6.17 19.09 -5.47
N SER A 39 6.01 19.37 -6.75
CA SER A 39 5.63 18.36 -7.73
C SER A 39 6.67 17.25 -7.93
N ASP A 40 7.94 17.52 -7.64
CA ASP A 40 9.05 16.57 -7.77
C ASP A 40 9.36 15.81 -6.47
N VAL A 41 8.53 15.96 -5.42
CA VAL A 41 8.76 15.26 -4.15
C VAL A 41 8.67 13.75 -4.36
N VAL A 42 9.57 13.03 -3.69
CA VAL A 42 9.57 11.56 -3.68
C VAL A 42 8.72 11.10 -2.51
N LEU A 43 7.74 10.26 -2.79
CA LEU A 43 6.80 9.73 -1.80
C LEU A 43 7.08 8.25 -1.57
N SER A 44 7.18 7.85 -0.30
CA SER A 44 7.35 6.46 0.06
C SER A 44 6.53 6.11 1.30
N ILE A 45 6.24 4.84 1.43
CA ILE A 45 5.60 4.30 2.62
C ILE A 45 6.47 3.16 3.16
N CYS A 46 6.56 3.06 4.48
CA CYS A 46 7.30 1.99 5.12
C CYS A 46 6.44 1.34 6.22
N GLY A 47 6.86 0.17 6.66
CA GLY A 47 6.12 -0.63 7.64
C GLY A 47 5.75 -1.98 7.05
N GLU A 48 5.08 -2.79 7.82
CA GLU A 48 4.70 -4.14 7.41
C GLU A 48 3.73 -4.16 6.22
N HIS A 49 2.97 -3.09 6.02
CA HIS A 49 2.05 -2.96 4.90
C HIS A 49 2.75 -2.98 3.54
N GLY A 50 4.01 -2.54 3.47
CA GLY A 50 4.78 -2.54 2.23
C GLY A 50 5.00 -3.93 1.63
N GLY A 51 4.81 -5.00 2.40
CA GLY A 51 4.90 -6.38 1.91
C GLY A 51 3.58 -6.96 1.38
N SER A 52 2.47 -6.26 1.55
CA SER A 52 1.14 -6.72 1.12
C SER A 52 0.90 -6.34 -0.34
N SER A 53 0.41 -7.29 -1.15
CA SER A 53 0.09 -7.01 -2.54
C SER A 53 -1.02 -5.98 -2.69
N GLU A 54 -2.02 -6.00 -1.81
CA GLU A 54 -3.10 -5.01 -1.81
C GLU A 54 -2.58 -3.61 -1.48
N ALA A 55 -1.69 -3.50 -0.51
CA ALA A 55 -1.08 -2.22 -0.15
C ALA A 55 -0.19 -1.69 -1.27
N ILE A 56 0.55 -2.55 -1.96
CA ILE A 56 1.40 -2.16 -3.09
C ILE A 56 0.54 -1.62 -4.23
N ASP A 57 -0.56 -2.29 -4.57
CA ASP A 57 -1.50 -1.83 -5.58
C ASP A 57 -2.10 -0.47 -5.22
N PHE A 58 -2.53 -0.32 -3.96
CA PHE A 58 -3.06 0.95 -3.45
C PHE A 58 -2.03 2.07 -3.57
N CYS A 59 -0.79 1.82 -3.12
CA CYS A 59 0.28 2.82 -3.16
C CYS A 59 0.62 3.24 -4.60
N ARG A 60 0.60 2.30 -5.53
CA ARG A 60 0.83 2.61 -6.93
C ARG A 60 -0.27 3.51 -7.48
N LYS A 61 -1.52 3.22 -7.21
CA LYS A 61 -2.67 4.02 -7.65
C LYS A 61 -2.67 5.40 -6.99
N ALA A 62 -2.18 5.50 -5.76
CA ALA A 62 -2.08 6.77 -5.03
C ALA A 62 -0.88 7.63 -5.45
N GLY A 63 0.03 7.09 -6.28
CA GLY A 63 1.17 7.84 -6.80
C GLY A 63 2.42 7.81 -5.93
N PHE A 64 2.56 6.82 -5.07
CA PHE A 64 3.80 6.62 -4.30
C PHE A 64 4.91 6.10 -5.20
N ASP A 65 6.14 6.54 -4.94
CA ASP A 65 7.31 6.15 -5.71
C ASP A 65 7.94 4.85 -5.19
N TYR A 66 7.94 4.65 -3.87
CA TYR A 66 8.55 3.49 -3.22
C TYR A 66 7.63 2.90 -2.17
N VAL A 67 7.81 1.61 -1.94
CA VAL A 67 7.34 0.94 -0.73
C VAL A 67 8.53 0.23 -0.09
N SER A 68 8.63 0.29 1.23
CA SER A 68 9.67 -0.40 1.98
C SER A 68 9.05 -1.54 2.78
N CYS A 69 9.76 -2.64 2.85
CA CYS A 69 9.32 -3.80 3.61
C CYS A 69 10.54 -4.52 4.21
N SER A 70 10.30 -5.51 5.08
CA SER A 70 11.38 -6.32 5.61
C SER A 70 12.08 -7.09 4.49
N PRO A 71 13.38 -7.42 4.62
CA PRO A 71 14.11 -8.13 3.57
C PRO A 71 13.46 -9.44 3.16
N PHE A 72 12.80 -10.13 4.08
CA PHE A 72 12.13 -11.41 3.79
C PHE A 72 10.92 -11.25 2.87
N ARG A 73 10.32 -10.06 2.84
CA ARG A 73 9.15 -9.77 2.01
C ARG A 73 9.49 -9.19 0.65
N VAL A 74 10.73 -8.79 0.42
CA VAL A 74 11.15 -8.15 -0.83
C VAL A 74 10.83 -9.01 -2.06
N PRO A 75 11.11 -10.34 -2.08
CA PRO A 75 10.77 -11.14 -3.26
C PRO A 75 9.27 -11.14 -3.59
N VAL A 76 8.42 -11.26 -2.57
CA VAL A 76 6.96 -11.24 -2.75
C VAL A 76 6.50 -9.86 -3.20
N ALA A 77 7.03 -8.80 -2.61
CA ALA A 77 6.70 -7.41 -2.98
C ALA A 77 7.09 -7.11 -4.43
N ARG A 78 8.26 -7.55 -4.86
CA ARG A 78 8.70 -7.37 -6.25
C ARG A 78 7.80 -8.11 -7.23
N LEU A 79 7.41 -9.34 -6.91
CA LEU A 79 6.49 -10.11 -7.73
C LEU A 79 5.13 -9.42 -7.82
N ALA A 80 4.59 -8.96 -6.69
CA ALA A 80 3.32 -8.25 -6.66
C ALA A 80 3.36 -6.97 -7.49
N ALA A 81 4.43 -6.19 -7.38
CA ALA A 81 4.61 -4.97 -8.16
C ALA A 81 4.68 -5.26 -9.66
N ALA A 82 5.38 -6.34 -10.04
CA ALA A 82 5.47 -6.75 -11.44
C ALA A 82 4.11 -7.17 -11.99
N GLN A 83 3.34 -7.94 -11.23
CA GLN A 83 1.99 -8.37 -11.63
C GLN A 83 1.05 -7.18 -11.82
N ILE A 84 1.11 -6.21 -10.92
CA ILE A 84 0.30 -5.00 -10.99
C ILE A 84 0.68 -4.18 -12.22
N ALA A 85 1.97 -4.04 -12.49
CA ALA A 85 2.46 -3.32 -13.67
C ALA A 85 2.00 -3.98 -14.97
N LEU A 86 2.07 -5.31 -15.05
CA LEU A 86 1.59 -6.05 -16.21
C LEU A 86 0.08 -5.92 -16.39
N ALA A 87 -0.69 -6.00 -15.31
CA ALA A 87 -2.14 -5.83 -15.34
C ALA A 87 -2.52 -4.45 -15.89
N ASP A 88 -1.82 -3.40 -15.49
CA ASP A 88 -2.06 -2.05 -16.00
C ASP A 88 -1.78 -1.94 -17.50
N GLN A 89 -0.71 -2.59 -17.98
CA GLN A 89 -0.36 -2.55 -19.41
C GLN A 89 -1.43 -3.20 -20.28
N ILE A 90 -2.05 -4.28 -19.80
CA ILE A 90 -3.08 -5.00 -20.57
C ILE A 90 -4.50 -4.58 -20.17
N GLY A 91 -4.66 -3.63 -19.24
CA GLY A 91 -5.96 -3.11 -18.84
C GLY A 91 -6.80 -4.09 -18.00
N VAL A 92 -6.18 -5.05 -17.33
CA VAL A 92 -6.84 -6.05 -16.49
C VAL A 92 -6.49 -5.79 -15.02
N ASP A 93 -7.46 -5.94 -14.12
CA ASP A 93 -7.21 -5.87 -12.69
C ASP A 93 -6.44 -7.11 -12.22
N PRO A 94 -5.46 -6.92 -11.33
CA PRO A 94 -4.67 -8.03 -10.80
C PRO A 94 -5.47 -9.00 -9.94
#